data_cc89ea0105f8d7d98cebec07932384ad
#
_entry.id   cc89ea0105f8d7d98cebec07932384ad
#
_cell.length_a   1.000
_cell.length_b   1.000
_cell.length_c   1.000
_cell.angle_alpha   90.00
_cell.angle_beta   90.00
_cell.angle_gamma   90.00
#
_symmetry.space_group_name_H-M   'P 1'
#
loop_
_entity.id
_entity.type
_entity.pdbx_description
1 polymer ?
#
loop_
_entity_poly.entity_id
_entity_poly.type
_entity_poly.pdbx_seq_one_letter_code
_entity_poly.pdbx_strand_id
1 'polypeptide(L)'
;QQAFFQGLEKAVGEMNADGLPTVLAAHLAVLGCDLTGHRRMQNDSLGTVDYVELPTLGTAYDYIALGHIHHPQTLRGSDGRAAYSGSPIAVGFDERYQHGVVIVDLEKGKPVEARAIGINDPRPLVTLPSQPAAFDDALAAAREFPADRKAYIRLNVLLDKPLPSDYNEQVAKALEGKACRYCTINVTDRRRSARANALPDVTPEQLRQMTVGEVAARFFAAKGIPEKESADYLAMISGIEKEIEEENAL
;
A
#
# COMPACT_ATOMS: atom_id res chain seq x y z
N GLN A 1 -12.19 -16.20 12.44
CA GLN A 1 -10.71 -16.13 12.47
C GLN A 1 -10.19 -16.61 13.84
N GLN A 2 -10.67 -16.09 14.98
CA GLN A 2 -10.20 -16.46 16.32
C GLN A 2 -10.28 -17.98 16.58
N ALA A 3 -11.40 -18.63 16.31
CA ALA A 3 -11.55 -20.08 16.51
C ALA A 3 -10.56 -20.92 15.68
N PHE A 4 -10.17 -20.43 14.50
CA PHE A 4 -9.16 -21.08 13.65
C PHE A 4 -7.78 -21.06 14.32
N PHE A 5 -7.31 -19.89 14.78
CA PHE A 5 -6.00 -19.77 15.43
C PHE A 5 -5.95 -20.50 16.77
N GLN A 6 -7.04 -20.48 17.56
CA GLN A 6 -7.14 -21.28 18.78
C GLN A 6 -7.07 -22.79 18.51
N GLY A 7 -7.74 -23.25 17.44
CA GLY A 7 -7.65 -24.65 17.00
C GLY A 7 -6.22 -25.03 16.58
N LEU A 8 -5.52 -24.12 15.89
CA LEU A 8 -4.14 -24.32 15.49
C LEU A 8 -3.18 -24.38 16.69
N GLU A 9 -3.28 -23.46 17.64
CA GLU A 9 -2.49 -23.50 18.88
C GLU A 9 -2.68 -24.82 19.65
N LYS A 10 -3.94 -25.27 19.79
CA LYS A 10 -4.25 -26.54 20.42
C LYS A 10 -3.58 -27.72 19.71
N ALA A 11 -3.70 -27.79 18.40
CA ALA A 11 -3.10 -28.85 17.59
C ALA A 11 -1.56 -28.87 17.71
N VAL A 12 -0.93 -27.69 17.68
CA VAL A 12 0.51 -27.55 17.87
C VAL A 12 0.93 -28.02 19.27
N GLY A 13 0.18 -27.65 20.32
CA GLY A 13 0.45 -28.09 21.69
C GLY A 13 0.35 -29.62 21.85
N GLU A 14 -0.62 -30.25 21.19
CA GLU A 14 -0.79 -31.71 21.19
C GLU A 14 0.36 -32.43 20.45
N MET A 15 0.89 -31.83 19.36
CA MET A 15 1.95 -32.40 18.54
C MET A 15 3.35 -32.15 19.10
N ASN A 16 3.55 -31.11 19.90
CA ASN A 16 4.86 -30.66 20.40
C ASN A 16 5.18 -31.24 21.81
N ALA A 17 5.10 -32.56 21.95
CA ALA A 17 5.42 -33.22 23.22
C ALA A 17 6.86 -32.98 23.70
N ASP A 18 7.78 -32.77 22.76
CA ASP A 18 9.20 -32.52 23.06
C ASP A 18 9.47 -31.07 23.49
N GLY A 19 8.49 -30.18 23.39
CA GLY A 19 8.62 -28.76 23.72
C GLY A 19 9.67 -28.05 22.86
N LEU A 20 9.68 -28.32 21.56
CA LEU A 20 10.56 -27.64 20.60
C LEU A 20 10.04 -26.21 20.35
N PRO A 21 10.93 -25.30 19.95
CA PRO A 21 10.48 -23.96 19.55
C PRO A 21 9.47 -24.02 18.40
N THR A 22 8.44 -23.20 18.48
CA THR A 22 7.33 -23.15 17.52
C THR A 22 7.25 -21.82 16.80
N VAL A 23 6.97 -21.88 15.50
CA VAL A 23 6.80 -20.68 14.64
C VAL A 23 5.45 -20.72 13.96
N LEU A 24 4.70 -19.63 14.09
CA LEU A 24 3.55 -19.39 13.23
C LEU A 24 4.02 -18.61 11.99
N ALA A 25 3.86 -19.17 10.81
CA ALA A 25 4.02 -18.46 9.54
C ALA A 25 2.63 -18.10 8.99
N ALA A 26 2.36 -16.80 8.80
CA ALA A 26 1.07 -16.34 8.31
C ALA A 26 1.22 -15.21 7.30
N HIS A 27 0.28 -15.16 6.32
CA HIS A 27 0.25 -14.11 5.29
C HIS A 27 -1.06 -13.32 5.42
N LEU A 28 -1.02 -12.25 6.21
CA LEU A 28 -2.20 -11.44 6.55
C LEU A 28 -1.79 -10.06 7.09
N ALA A 29 -2.75 -9.13 7.15
CA ALA A 29 -2.56 -7.82 7.75
C ALA A 29 -2.95 -7.83 9.23
N VAL A 30 -2.02 -7.39 10.10
CA VAL A 30 -2.28 -7.21 11.54
C VAL A 30 -2.68 -5.77 11.81
N LEU A 31 -3.70 -5.58 12.64
CA LEU A 31 -4.18 -4.25 13.01
C LEU A 31 -3.06 -3.43 13.67
N GLY A 32 -2.87 -2.19 13.19
CA GLY A 32 -1.84 -1.28 13.69
C GLY A 32 -0.44 -1.46 13.10
N CYS A 33 -0.27 -2.32 12.07
CA CYS A 33 0.97 -2.37 11.31
C CYS A 33 1.18 -1.09 10.47
N ASP A 34 2.43 -0.77 10.18
CA ASP A 34 2.80 0.35 9.32
C ASP A 34 2.63 -0.04 7.84
N LEU A 35 1.77 0.71 7.14
CA LEU A 35 1.45 0.53 5.73
C LEU A 35 2.27 1.45 4.80
N THR A 36 3.36 2.06 5.28
CA THR A 36 4.22 2.91 4.47
C THR A 36 4.69 2.17 3.22
N GLY A 37 4.52 2.79 2.05
CA GLY A 37 4.82 2.18 0.75
C GLY A 37 3.68 1.34 0.15
N HIS A 38 2.66 1.00 0.92
CA HIS A 38 1.50 0.23 0.48
C HIS A 38 0.33 1.11 0.02
N ARG A 39 0.54 1.92 -1.02
CA ARG A 39 -0.50 2.85 -1.51
C ARG A 39 -1.82 2.17 -1.90
N ARG A 40 -1.78 0.97 -2.44
CA ARG A 40 -3.00 0.23 -2.80
C ARG A 40 -3.82 -0.10 -1.54
N MET A 41 -3.18 -0.58 -0.48
CA MET A 41 -3.87 -0.91 0.76
C MET A 41 -4.39 0.33 1.50
N GLN A 42 -3.71 1.48 1.39
CA GLN A 42 -4.21 2.74 1.95
C GLN A 42 -5.50 3.22 1.27
N ASN A 43 -5.67 2.91 -0.01
CA ASN A 43 -6.88 3.26 -0.78
C ASN A 43 -7.97 2.18 -0.72
N ASP A 44 -7.58 0.91 -0.51
CA ASP A 44 -8.49 -0.24 -0.42
C ASP A 44 -9.05 -0.44 1.00
N SER A 45 -8.64 0.38 1.98
CA SER A 45 -9.05 0.27 3.38
C SER A 45 -10.52 0.60 3.66
N LEU A 46 -11.33 0.79 2.64
CA LEU A 46 -12.78 0.93 2.75
C LEU A 46 -13.52 -0.39 2.49
N GLY A 47 -13.02 -1.53 3.02
CA GLY A 47 -13.87 -2.69 3.17
C GLY A 47 -13.39 -4.04 2.66
N THR A 48 -12.13 -4.20 2.20
CA THR A 48 -11.69 -5.47 1.59
C THR A 48 -10.50 -6.16 2.27
N VAL A 49 -9.84 -5.56 3.27
CA VAL A 49 -8.77 -6.20 4.02
C VAL A 49 -9.24 -6.50 5.44
N ASP A 50 -9.46 -7.77 5.71
CA ASP A 50 -9.73 -8.25 7.07
C ASP A 50 -8.44 -8.16 7.90
N TYR A 51 -8.34 -7.12 8.73
CA TYR A 51 -7.26 -7.02 9.71
C TYR A 51 -7.50 -7.99 10.86
N VAL A 52 -6.42 -8.64 11.29
CA VAL A 52 -6.41 -9.52 12.45
C VAL A 52 -5.73 -8.79 13.61
N GLU A 53 -6.31 -8.87 14.80
CA GLU A 53 -5.62 -8.36 15.99
C GLU A 53 -4.48 -9.32 16.39
N LEU A 54 -3.34 -8.77 16.79
CA LEU A 54 -2.17 -9.57 17.16
C LEU A 54 -2.48 -10.68 18.20
N PRO A 55 -3.27 -10.44 19.27
CA PRO A 55 -3.63 -11.50 20.22
C PRO A 55 -4.43 -12.65 19.60
N THR A 56 -5.16 -12.41 18.50
CA THR A 56 -5.93 -13.45 17.80
C THR A 56 -5.05 -14.52 17.17
N LEU A 57 -3.80 -14.18 16.83
CA LEU A 57 -2.84 -15.12 16.24
C LEU A 57 -2.36 -16.19 17.23
N GLY A 58 -2.59 -15.97 18.54
CA GLY A 58 -2.16 -16.87 19.60
C GLY A 58 -0.92 -16.38 20.34
N THR A 59 -0.66 -17.00 21.48
CA THR A 59 0.43 -16.63 22.39
C THR A 59 1.43 -17.75 22.62
N ALA A 60 1.13 -18.96 22.14
CA ALA A 60 1.94 -20.16 22.39
C ALA A 60 3.15 -20.31 21.45
N TYR A 61 3.27 -19.44 20.44
CA TYR A 61 4.39 -19.49 19.52
C TYR A 61 5.58 -18.69 20.05
N ASP A 62 6.78 -19.25 19.89
CA ASP A 62 8.03 -18.55 20.21
C ASP A 62 8.28 -17.40 19.22
N TYR A 63 7.86 -17.57 17.96
CA TYR A 63 7.97 -16.54 16.93
C TYR A 63 6.78 -16.57 15.97
N ILE A 64 6.36 -15.39 15.52
CA ILE A 64 5.32 -15.21 14.50
C ILE A 64 5.93 -14.50 13.28
N ALA A 65 6.17 -15.26 12.22
CA ALA A 65 6.69 -14.78 10.95
C ALA A 65 5.55 -14.34 10.04
N LEU A 66 5.44 -13.03 9.78
CA LEU A 66 4.35 -12.45 9.00
C LEU A 66 4.82 -12.06 7.60
N GLY A 67 3.98 -12.38 6.61
CA GLY A 67 4.04 -11.86 5.25
C GLY A 67 2.85 -10.94 4.96
N HIS A 68 2.76 -10.44 3.72
CA HIS A 68 1.77 -9.52 3.21
C HIS A 68 2.22 -8.05 3.23
N ILE A 69 2.68 -7.53 4.35
CA ILE A 69 3.18 -6.15 4.44
C ILE A 69 4.64 -6.12 3.98
N HIS A 70 4.93 -5.29 2.96
CA HIS A 70 6.27 -5.20 2.38
C HIS A 70 7.22 -4.36 3.23
N HIS A 71 6.69 -3.48 4.10
CA HIS A 71 7.50 -2.69 5.02
C HIS A 71 7.99 -3.56 6.19
N PRO A 72 9.32 -3.78 6.33
CA PRO A 72 9.86 -4.59 7.41
C PRO A 72 9.62 -3.92 8.75
N GLN A 73 9.04 -4.64 9.69
CA GLN A 73 8.68 -4.10 10.99
C GLN A 73 8.45 -5.18 12.03
N THR A 74 8.86 -4.91 13.27
CA THR A 74 8.42 -5.68 14.43
C THR A 74 7.12 -5.09 14.96
N LEU A 75 6.14 -5.93 15.24
CA LEU A 75 4.84 -5.47 15.73
C LEU A 75 4.92 -5.01 17.19
N ARG A 76 4.27 -3.90 17.47
CA ARG A 76 4.14 -3.38 18.84
C ARG A 76 3.34 -4.35 19.72
N GLY A 77 3.77 -4.55 20.94
CA GLY A 77 3.12 -5.45 21.90
C GLY A 77 3.43 -6.93 21.68
N SER A 78 4.35 -7.26 20.76
CA SER A 78 4.80 -8.66 20.54
C SER A 78 6.06 -9.03 21.33
N ASP A 79 6.66 -8.11 22.05
CA ASP A 79 7.96 -8.29 22.73
C ASP A 79 9.04 -8.87 21.79
N GLY A 80 9.04 -8.41 20.54
CA GLY A 80 9.97 -8.87 19.51
C GLY A 80 9.62 -10.20 18.83
N ARG A 81 8.55 -10.87 19.26
CA ARG A 81 8.17 -12.21 18.78
C ARG A 81 7.38 -12.22 17.49
N ALA A 82 6.83 -11.09 17.04
CA ALA A 82 6.08 -11.02 15.78
C ALA A 82 6.63 -9.93 14.87
N ALA A 83 6.95 -10.29 13.63
CA ALA A 83 7.49 -9.34 12.67
C ALA A 83 7.09 -9.67 11.22
N TYR A 84 6.96 -8.62 10.42
CA TYR A 84 7.03 -8.68 8.96
C TYR A 84 8.49 -8.56 8.54
N SER A 85 9.00 -9.54 7.81
CA SER A 85 10.33 -9.43 7.18
C SER A 85 10.35 -8.37 6.07
N GLY A 86 9.18 -8.00 5.57
CA GLY A 86 9.03 -7.18 4.39
C GLY A 86 9.30 -7.95 3.09
N SER A 87 9.37 -7.22 1.98
CA SER A 87 9.80 -7.77 0.71
C SER A 87 11.33 -7.75 0.58
N PRO A 88 11.96 -8.77 -0.01
CA PRO A 88 13.44 -8.82 -0.16
C PRO A 88 13.99 -7.73 -1.08
N ILE A 89 13.19 -7.25 -2.03
CA ILE A 89 13.49 -6.13 -2.93
C ILE A 89 12.25 -5.27 -3.08
N ALA A 90 12.39 -4.03 -3.56
CA ALA A 90 11.27 -3.13 -3.81
C ALA A 90 10.33 -3.70 -4.89
N VAL A 91 9.04 -3.73 -4.60
CA VAL A 91 7.96 -4.14 -5.51
C VAL A 91 7.25 -2.91 -6.08
N GLY A 92 7.32 -1.79 -5.38
CA GLY A 92 6.70 -0.53 -5.77
C GLY A 92 7.63 0.68 -5.63
N PHE A 93 7.48 1.68 -6.50
CA PHE A 93 8.29 2.91 -6.48
C PHE A 93 8.11 3.78 -5.22
N ASP A 94 7.15 3.46 -4.39
CA ASP A 94 6.85 4.20 -3.16
C ASP A 94 7.45 3.53 -1.92
N GLU A 95 8.06 2.36 -2.08
CA GLU A 95 8.76 1.60 -1.04
C GLU A 95 10.19 2.14 -0.89
N ARG A 96 10.34 3.20 -0.06
CA ARG A 96 11.61 3.94 0.11
C ARG A 96 12.34 3.57 1.41
N TYR A 97 12.27 2.32 1.81
CA TYR A 97 12.94 1.76 2.98
C TYR A 97 13.93 0.67 2.58
N GLN A 98 14.77 0.24 3.52
CA GLN A 98 15.69 -0.86 3.29
C GLN A 98 14.92 -2.17 3.16
N HIS A 99 15.07 -2.83 2.03
CA HIS A 99 14.54 -4.17 1.79
C HIS A 99 15.50 -5.25 2.28
N GLY A 100 14.94 -6.44 2.59
CA GLY A 100 15.77 -7.51 3.11
C GLY A 100 14.99 -8.71 3.59
N VAL A 101 15.62 -9.47 4.46
CA VAL A 101 15.03 -10.63 5.13
C VAL A 101 15.33 -10.57 6.62
N VAL A 102 14.58 -11.32 7.41
CA VAL A 102 14.86 -11.52 8.84
C VAL A 102 15.33 -12.95 9.05
N ILE A 103 16.50 -13.11 9.65
CA ILE A 103 16.96 -14.41 10.14
C ILE A 103 16.57 -14.53 11.61
N VAL A 104 16.00 -15.66 11.96
CA VAL A 104 15.53 -15.95 13.32
C VAL A 104 16.21 -17.21 13.81
N ASP A 105 16.94 -17.09 14.89
CA ASP A 105 17.58 -18.22 15.56
C ASP A 105 16.73 -18.64 16.77
N LEU A 106 16.29 -19.89 16.75
CA LEU A 106 15.39 -20.46 17.76
C LEU A 106 16.07 -21.68 18.41
N GLU A 107 16.16 -21.65 19.74
CA GLU A 107 16.68 -22.75 20.51
C GLU A 107 15.84 -22.97 21.77
N LYS A 108 15.53 -24.23 22.10
CA LYS A 108 14.70 -24.58 23.26
C LYS A 108 15.29 -23.97 24.54
N GLY A 109 14.45 -23.22 25.26
CA GLY A 109 14.82 -22.58 26.52
C GLY A 109 15.69 -21.34 26.39
N LYS A 110 15.96 -20.87 25.18
CA LYS A 110 16.66 -19.60 24.94
C LYS A 110 15.72 -18.52 24.39
N PRO A 111 16.04 -17.25 24.61
CA PRO A 111 15.34 -16.15 23.96
C PRO A 111 15.44 -16.23 22.45
N VAL A 112 14.42 -15.75 21.75
CA VAL A 112 14.42 -15.62 20.29
C VAL A 112 15.40 -14.53 19.88
N GLU A 113 16.30 -14.86 18.97
CA GLU A 113 17.20 -13.89 18.34
C GLU A 113 16.77 -13.65 16.89
N ALA A 114 16.30 -12.43 16.61
CA ALA A 114 15.88 -12.02 15.27
C ALA A 114 16.75 -10.87 14.77
N ARG A 115 17.29 -11.00 13.56
CA ARG A 115 18.14 -9.98 12.94
C ARG A 115 17.78 -9.73 11.50
N ALA A 116 17.60 -8.46 11.14
CA ALA A 116 17.36 -8.05 9.76
C ALA A 116 18.66 -8.03 8.97
N ILE A 117 18.60 -8.54 7.73
CA ILE A 117 19.69 -8.48 6.76
C ILE A 117 19.20 -7.73 5.53
N GLY A 118 19.81 -6.57 5.26
CA GLY A 118 19.53 -5.78 4.08
C GLY A 118 20.00 -6.47 2.80
N ILE A 119 19.18 -6.41 1.76
CA ILE A 119 19.52 -6.89 0.42
C ILE A 119 19.68 -5.69 -0.49
N ASN A 120 20.78 -5.64 -1.24
CA ASN A 120 20.97 -4.65 -2.28
C ASN A 120 20.24 -5.10 -3.54
N ASP A 121 19.28 -4.30 -3.99
CA ASP A 121 18.54 -4.60 -5.22
C ASP A 121 19.47 -4.46 -6.45
N PRO A 122 19.67 -5.52 -7.25
CA PRO A 122 20.52 -5.46 -8.43
C PRO A 122 19.93 -4.60 -9.56
N ARG A 123 18.64 -4.23 -9.48
CA ARG A 123 17.94 -3.37 -10.43
C ARG A 123 16.88 -2.52 -9.71
N PRO A 124 17.32 -1.51 -8.94
CA PRO A 124 16.41 -0.73 -8.09
C PRO A 124 15.36 0.04 -8.88
N LEU A 125 14.26 0.34 -8.22
CA LEU A 125 13.22 1.23 -8.70
C LEU A 125 13.64 2.68 -8.46
N VAL A 126 13.80 3.46 -9.54
CA VAL A 126 14.29 4.84 -9.48
C VAL A 126 13.24 5.79 -10.05
N THR A 127 12.91 6.83 -9.31
CA THR A 127 12.01 7.90 -9.74
C THR A 127 12.82 9.11 -10.18
N LEU A 128 12.60 9.59 -11.42
CA LEU A 128 13.32 10.69 -12.04
C LEU A 128 12.37 11.79 -12.52
N PRO A 129 12.63 13.03 -12.15
CA PRO A 129 13.46 13.44 -11.02
C PRO A 129 12.84 13.03 -9.67
N SER A 130 13.56 13.17 -8.58
CA SER A 130 13.07 12.76 -7.24
C SER A 130 11.84 13.57 -6.79
N GLN A 131 11.75 14.83 -7.20
CA GLN A 131 10.59 15.69 -7.03
C GLN A 131 9.86 15.88 -8.37
N PRO A 132 8.51 16.05 -8.37
CA PRO A 132 7.77 16.31 -9.57
C PRO A 132 8.28 17.57 -10.28
N ALA A 133 8.58 17.48 -11.59
CA ALA A 133 9.06 18.57 -12.42
C ALA A 133 8.35 18.62 -13.78
N ALA A 134 8.54 19.68 -14.57
CA ALA A 134 8.00 19.75 -15.91
C ALA A 134 8.47 18.55 -16.76
N PHE A 135 7.69 18.17 -17.77
CA PHE A 135 7.99 16.98 -18.58
C PHE A 135 9.38 17.06 -19.24
N ASP A 136 9.76 18.25 -19.75
CA ASP A 136 11.07 18.45 -20.38
C ASP A 136 12.23 18.27 -19.40
N ASP A 137 12.06 18.71 -18.14
CA ASP A 137 13.05 18.51 -17.06
C ASP A 137 13.15 17.03 -16.66
N ALA A 138 12.01 16.31 -16.62
CA ALA A 138 11.99 14.88 -16.36
C ALA A 138 12.69 14.10 -17.48
N LEU A 139 12.52 14.50 -18.75
CA LEU A 139 13.26 13.96 -19.89
C LEU A 139 14.76 14.26 -19.80
N ALA A 140 15.14 15.46 -19.39
CA ALA A 140 16.54 15.81 -19.17
C ALA A 140 17.17 14.91 -18.10
N ALA A 141 16.51 14.73 -16.97
CA ALA A 141 16.95 13.80 -15.92
C ALA A 141 17.09 12.35 -16.43
N ALA A 142 16.19 11.90 -17.32
CA ALA A 142 16.30 10.59 -17.94
C ALA A 142 17.52 10.50 -18.89
N ARG A 143 17.81 11.55 -19.67
CA ARG A 143 19.02 11.61 -20.53
C ARG A 143 20.32 11.60 -19.73
N GLU A 144 20.33 12.23 -18.56
CA GLU A 144 21.50 12.29 -17.67
C GLU A 144 21.69 11.03 -16.83
N PHE A 145 20.70 10.13 -16.79
CA PHE A 145 20.82 8.89 -16.03
C PHE A 145 21.98 8.04 -16.55
N PRO A 146 22.86 7.47 -15.67
CA PRO A 146 24.03 6.72 -16.09
C PRO A 146 23.70 5.54 -17.03
N ALA A 147 24.46 5.40 -18.13
CA ALA A 147 24.15 4.42 -19.16
C ALA A 147 24.34 2.96 -18.70
N ASP A 148 25.30 2.72 -17.83
CA ASP A 148 25.65 1.40 -17.29
C ASP A 148 24.84 0.97 -16.08
N ARG A 149 24.12 1.92 -15.44
CA ARG A 149 23.34 1.66 -14.23
C ARG A 149 22.05 0.91 -14.55
N LYS A 150 21.94 -0.30 -14.04
CA LYS A 150 20.71 -1.08 -14.11
C LYS A 150 19.66 -0.48 -13.16
N ALA A 151 18.46 -0.19 -13.67
CA ALA A 151 17.34 0.30 -12.87
C ALA A 151 16.02 0.09 -13.62
N TYR A 152 14.92 0.13 -12.88
CA TYR A 152 13.60 0.41 -13.43
C TYR A 152 13.27 1.89 -13.19
N ILE A 153 12.86 2.59 -14.23
CA ILE A 153 12.68 4.05 -14.19
C ILE A 153 11.20 4.41 -14.20
N ARG A 154 10.80 5.24 -13.25
CA ARG A 154 9.55 5.98 -13.25
C ARG A 154 9.86 7.46 -13.44
N LEU A 155 9.26 8.10 -14.46
CA LEU A 155 9.30 9.55 -14.55
C LEU A 155 8.31 10.18 -13.57
N ASN A 156 8.67 11.34 -13.02
CA ASN A 156 7.87 12.06 -12.02
C ASN A 156 7.56 13.47 -12.55
N VAL A 157 6.37 13.63 -13.12
CA VAL A 157 5.99 14.81 -13.88
C VAL A 157 4.94 15.63 -13.16
N LEU A 158 5.18 16.93 -13.08
CA LEU A 158 4.22 17.95 -12.68
C LEU A 158 3.54 18.50 -13.93
N LEU A 159 2.23 18.28 -14.04
CA LEU A 159 1.45 18.77 -15.17
C LEU A 159 1.01 20.22 -14.97
N ASP A 160 1.51 21.08 -15.85
CA ASP A 160 0.96 22.42 -16.11
C ASP A 160 0.11 22.43 -17.38
N LYS A 161 0.41 21.54 -18.32
CA LYS A 161 -0.29 21.33 -19.61
C LYS A 161 -0.36 19.83 -19.92
N PRO A 162 -1.25 19.39 -20.80
CA PRO A 162 -1.31 17.97 -21.22
C PRO A 162 0.05 17.47 -21.71
N LEU A 163 0.33 16.18 -21.42
CA LEU A 163 1.52 15.53 -21.99
C LEU A 163 1.43 15.48 -23.52
N PRO A 164 2.56 15.55 -24.23
CA PRO A 164 2.60 15.28 -25.67
C PRO A 164 2.03 13.90 -25.98
N SER A 165 1.37 13.72 -27.11
CA SER A 165 0.81 12.42 -27.51
C SER A 165 1.87 11.34 -27.70
N ASP A 166 3.07 11.72 -28.05
CA ASP A 166 4.25 10.87 -28.27
C ASP A 166 5.19 10.79 -27.05
N TYR A 167 4.71 11.15 -25.84
CA TYR A 167 5.55 11.20 -24.64
C TYR A 167 6.28 9.88 -24.37
N ASN A 168 5.67 8.73 -24.64
CA ASN A 168 6.32 7.43 -24.47
C ASN A 168 7.51 7.23 -25.40
N GLU A 169 7.40 7.68 -26.66
CA GLU A 169 8.50 7.62 -27.63
C GLU A 169 9.66 8.53 -27.22
N GLN A 170 9.33 9.73 -26.74
CA GLN A 170 10.34 10.66 -26.24
C GLN A 170 11.10 10.09 -25.04
N VAL A 171 10.42 9.41 -24.12
CA VAL A 171 11.04 8.74 -22.97
C VAL A 171 11.90 7.56 -23.42
N ALA A 172 11.39 6.73 -24.34
CA ALA A 172 12.15 5.60 -24.88
C ALA A 172 13.45 6.07 -25.52
N LYS A 173 13.39 7.14 -26.33
CA LYS A 173 14.56 7.76 -26.95
C LYS A 173 15.54 8.35 -25.93
N ALA A 174 15.04 8.96 -24.86
CA ALA A 174 15.88 9.51 -23.78
C ALA A 174 16.68 8.44 -23.04
N LEU A 175 16.17 7.21 -23.00
CA LEU A 175 16.77 6.07 -22.30
C LEU A 175 17.43 5.06 -23.28
N GLU A 176 17.45 5.35 -24.58
CA GLU A 176 18.03 4.48 -25.59
C GLU A 176 19.50 4.17 -25.31
N GLY A 177 19.91 2.93 -25.47
CA GLY A 177 21.28 2.48 -25.23
C GLY A 177 21.69 2.37 -23.76
N LYS A 178 20.77 2.63 -22.81
CA LYS A 178 21.06 2.52 -21.37
C LYS A 178 20.65 1.15 -20.80
N ALA A 179 21.33 0.72 -19.73
CA ALA A 179 21.03 -0.53 -19.03
C ALA A 179 19.73 -0.50 -18.20
N CYS A 180 19.12 0.66 -18.03
CA CYS A 180 17.86 0.83 -17.33
C CYS A 180 16.65 0.49 -18.22
N ARG A 181 15.46 0.34 -17.59
CA ARG A 181 14.19 0.12 -18.28
C ARG A 181 13.15 1.12 -17.80
N TYR A 182 12.49 1.75 -18.73
CA TYR A 182 11.31 2.58 -18.44
C TYR A 182 10.12 1.70 -18.02
N CYS A 183 9.44 2.09 -16.98
CA CYS A 183 8.26 1.39 -16.48
C CYS A 183 7.00 2.23 -16.60
N THR A 184 7.02 3.45 -16.08
CA THR A 184 5.80 4.26 -15.96
C THR A 184 6.13 5.74 -15.75
N ILE A 185 5.09 6.56 -15.84
CA ILE A 185 5.10 7.98 -15.49
C ILE A 185 4.18 8.20 -14.28
N ASN A 186 4.67 8.90 -13.27
CA ASN A 186 3.87 9.43 -12.19
C ASN A 186 3.52 10.88 -12.52
N VAL A 187 2.24 11.18 -12.52
CA VAL A 187 1.74 12.50 -12.89
C VAL A 187 1.14 13.17 -11.67
N THR A 188 1.68 14.32 -11.31
CA THR A 188 1.10 15.22 -10.29
C THR A 188 0.44 16.40 -11.02
N ASP A 189 -0.87 16.49 -10.94
CA ASP A 189 -1.62 17.62 -11.49
C ASP A 189 -1.78 18.70 -10.40
N ARG A 190 -1.16 19.86 -10.64
CA ARG A 190 -1.21 21.00 -9.72
C ARG A 190 -2.64 21.50 -9.45
N ARG A 191 -3.49 21.43 -10.45
CA ARG A 191 -4.89 21.86 -10.37
C ARG A 191 -5.72 20.86 -9.54
N ARG A 192 -5.38 19.57 -9.66
CA ARG A 192 -6.06 18.49 -8.95
C ARG A 192 -5.68 18.44 -7.47
N SER A 193 -4.40 18.68 -7.13
CA SER A 193 -3.96 18.75 -5.73
C SER A 193 -4.51 19.97 -5.01
N ALA A 194 -4.63 21.13 -5.68
CA ALA A 194 -5.30 22.31 -5.12
C ALA A 194 -6.81 22.07 -4.88
N ARG A 195 -7.48 21.28 -5.75
CA ARG A 195 -8.89 20.90 -5.59
C ARG A 195 -9.11 19.78 -4.57
N ALA A 196 -8.16 18.83 -4.43
CA ALA A 196 -8.24 17.78 -3.42
C ALA A 196 -8.11 18.34 -1.99
N ASN A 197 -7.33 19.40 -1.82
CA ASN A 197 -7.25 20.16 -0.56
C ASN A 197 -8.51 21.01 -0.28
N ALA A 198 -9.45 21.09 -1.22
CA ALA A 198 -10.71 21.79 -1.07
C ALA A 198 -11.90 20.88 -0.67
N LEU A 199 -11.65 19.58 -0.42
CA LEU A 199 -12.64 18.74 0.25
C LEU A 199 -12.77 19.22 1.69
N PRO A 200 -13.99 19.59 2.16
CA PRO A 200 -14.18 19.97 3.56
C PRO A 200 -13.69 18.82 4.45
N ASP A 201 -13.01 19.16 5.54
CA ASP A 201 -12.58 18.22 6.57
C ASP A 201 -13.80 17.49 7.14
N VAL A 202 -14.06 16.30 6.61
CA VAL A 202 -15.11 15.40 7.10
C VAL A 202 -14.41 14.36 7.95
N THR A 203 -14.71 14.34 9.25
CA THR A 203 -14.19 13.31 10.14
C THR A 203 -14.80 11.94 9.81
N PRO A 204 -14.12 10.82 10.14
CA PRO A 204 -14.69 9.48 9.96
C PRO A 204 -16.07 9.30 10.63
N GLU A 205 -16.30 9.97 11.77
CA GLU A 205 -17.57 9.95 12.48
C GLU A 205 -18.66 10.70 11.70
N GLN A 206 -18.34 11.85 11.13
CA GLN A 206 -19.25 12.61 10.29
C GLN A 206 -19.60 11.83 9.01
N LEU A 207 -18.59 11.18 8.39
CA LEU A 207 -18.79 10.37 7.19
C LEU A 207 -19.76 9.21 7.43
N ARG A 208 -19.71 8.56 8.60
CA ARG A 208 -20.63 7.47 8.99
C ARG A 208 -22.07 7.93 9.20
N GLN A 209 -22.28 9.20 9.47
CA GLN A 209 -23.62 9.78 9.70
C GLN A 209 -24.24 10.37 8.44
N MET A 210 -23.46 10.48 7.35
CA MET A 210 -23.92 11.02 6.08
C MET A 210 -24.62 9.96 5.25
N THR A 211 -25.67 10.36 4.55
CA THR A 211 -26.29 9.55 3.51
C THR A 211 -25.41 9.46 2.27
N VAL A 212 -25.61 8.45 1.45
CA VAL A 212 -24.86 8.30 0.18
C VAL A 212 -25.09 9.51 -0.72
N GLY A 213 -26.31 10.04 -0.76
CA GLY A 213 -26.65 11.26 -1.49
C GLY A 213 -25.86 12.49 -1.01
N GLU A 214 -25.70 12.68 0.32
CA GLU A 214 -24.91 13.79 0.89
C GLU A 214 -23.40 13.66 0.56
N VAL A 215 -22.85 12.45 0.62
CA VAL A 215 -21.47 12.18 0.22
C VAL A 215 -21.27 12.47 -1.26
N ALA A 216 -22.20 12.02 -2.12
CA ALA A 216 -22.17 12.27 -3.56
C ALA A 216 -22.26 13.76 -3.89
N ALA A 217 -23.16 14.49 -3.26
CA ALA A 217 -23.31 15.93 -3.46
C ALA A 217 -22.03 16.70 -3.14
N ARG A 218 -21.39 16.38 -2.01
CA ARG A 218 -20.08 16.98 -1.63
C ARG A 218 -18.98 16.61 -2.62
N PHE A 219 -18.97 15.36 -3.09
CA PHE A 219 -18.01 14.91 -4.10
C PHE A 219 -18.18 15.68 -5.41
N PHE A 220 -19.40 15.84 -5.91
CA PHE A 220 -19.70 16.56 -7.13
C PHE A 220 -19.32 18.04 -7.03
N ALA A 221 -19.64 18.68 -5.90
CA ALA A 221 -19.22 20.06 -5.62
C ALA A 221 -17.69 20.20 -5.62
N ALA A 222 -16.98 19.30 -4.95
CA ALA A 222 -15.51 19.28 -4.90
C ALA A 222 -14.87 19.04 -6.29
N LYS A 223 -15.55 18.29 -7.16
CA LYS A 223 -15.11 18.06 -8.56
C LYS A 223 -15.50 19.20 -9.50
N GLY A 224 -16.28 20.15 -9.05
CA GLY A 224 -16.77 21.25 -9.87
C GLY A 224 -17.73 20.80 -10.98
N ILE A 225 -18.49 19.73 -10.72
CA ILE A 225 -19.55 19.27 -11.63
C ILE A 225 -20.67 20.32 -11.60
N PRO A 226 -21.19 20.76 -12.77
CA PRO A 226 -22.27 21.73 -12.82
C PRO A 226 -23.50 21.24 -12.06
N GLU A 227 -24.20 22.17 -11.38
CA GLU A 227 -25.35 21.84 -10.53
C GLU A 227 -26.46 21.08 -11.29
N LYS A 228 -26.71 21.43 -12.55
CA LYS A 228 -27.67 20.74 -13.39
C LYS A 228 -27.30 19.27 -13.63
N GLU A 229 -26.01 18.99 -13.84
CA GLU A 229 -25.48 17.64 -14.10
C GLU A 229 -25.42 16.81 -12.81
N SER A 230 -25.04 17.45 -11.70
CA SER A 230 -25.01 16.80 -10.39
C SER A 230 -26.42 16.42 -9.89
N ALA A 231 -27.45 17.21 -10.23
CA ALA A 231 -28.85 16.92 -9.89
C ALA A 231 -29.34 15.61 -10.53
N ASP A 232 -28.97 15.36 -11.79
CA ASP A 232 -29.33 14.13 -12.51
C ASP A 232 -28.67 12.90 -11.86
N TYR A 233 -27.39 12.99 -11.49
CA TYR A 233 -26.69 11.92 -10.79
C TYR A 233 -27.24 11.68 -9.38
N LEU A 234 -27.58 12.71 -8.64
CA LEU A 234 -28.18 12.57 -7.31
C LEU A 234 -29.58 11.93 -7.38
N ALA A 235 -30.37 12.23 -8.41
CA ALA A 235 -31.65 11.57 -8.63
C ALA A 235 -31.49 10.06 -8.91
N MET A 236 -30.49 9.68 -9.70
CA MET A 236 -30.14 8.26 -9.94
C MET A 236 -29.72 7.53 -8.64
N ILE A 237 -28.86 8.15 -7.84
CA ILE A 237 -28.41 7.59 -6.55
C ILE A 237 -29.61 7.37 -5.63
N SER A 238 -30.49 8.36 -5.49
CA SER A 238 -31.69 8.24 -4.65
C SER A 238 -32.67 7.16 -5.15
N GLY A 239 -32.73 6.93 -6.47
CA GLY A 239 -33.50 5.82 -7.05
C GLY A 239 -32.95 4.46 -6.62
N ILE A 240 -31.63 4.28 -6.72
CA ILE A 240 -30.94 3.04 -6.33
C ILE A 240 -31.06 2.79 -4.81
N GLU A 241 -30.94 3.84 -3.98
CA GLU A 241 -31.11 3.70 -2.52
C GLU A 241 -32.51 3.15 -2.17
N LYS A 242 -33.56 3.64 -2.83
CA LYS A 242 -34.92 3.11 -2.64
C LYS A 242 -35.10 1.67 -3.07
N GLU A 243 -34.53 1.30 -4.21
CA GLU A 243 -34.58 -0.10 -4.68
C GLU A 243 -33.91 -1.06 -3.69
N ILE A 244 -32.75 -0.67 -3.14
CA ILE A 244 -32.03 -1.47 -2.13
C ILE A 244 -32.83 -1.55 -0.81
N GLU A 245 -33.47 -0.47 -0.37
CA GLU A 245 -34.31 -0.48 0.82
C GLU A 245 -35.55 -1.38 0.65
N GLU A 246 -36.16 -1.37 -0.52
CA GLU A 246 -37.31 -2.22 -0.85
C GLU A 246 -36.90 -3.72 -0.92
N GLU A 247 -35.74 -4.04 -1.50
CA GLU A 247 -35.21 -5.42 -1.54
C GLU A 247 -34.84 -5.95 -0.14
N ASN A 248 -34.32 -5.11 0.74
CA ASN A 248 -33.97 -5.50 2.11
C ASN A 248 -35.18 -5.59 3.08
N ALA A 249 -36.35 -5.13 2.68
CA ALA A 249 -37.60 -5.19 3.43
C ALA A 249 -38.45 -6.43 3.16
N LEU A 250 -38.05 -7.27 2.17
CA LEU A 250 -38.66 -8.55 1.79
C LEU A 250 -37.91 -9.72 2.41
#